data_ec1b8e1090e218ebc11c4737248d5ef9
#
_entry.id   ec1b8e1090e218ebc11c4737248d5ef9
#
_cell.length_a   1.000
_cell.length_b   1.000
_cell.length_c   1.000
_cell.angle_alpha   90.00
_cell.angle_beta   90.00
_cell.angle_gamma   90.00
#
_symmetry.space_group_name_H-M   'P 1'
#
loop_
_entity.id
_entity.type
_entity.pdbx_description
1 polymer ?
#
loop_
_entity_poly.entity_id
_entity_poly.type
_entity_poly.pdbx_seq_one_letter_code
_entity_poly.pdbx_strand_id
1 'polypeptide(L)'
;MLTRTVRDTAALLDVMTGSLGGLDVPEQADGPLRIAVTTTPPMGVIQPETGAAAEQVGAVLSSLGHHVEAATPDWNAIMAAAVGPMEVPGAAGLVDPSQFHLVEPRNRPMIEGLAALTVVEHARWVEQVRAAARTFLQFWTRGAGYDVLVSPTAGVVPPPLTWAPWDQNPEDHMMTFAAFPSFAQPFNLSGQPAISLPLTWSEAGLPIGIQLAGRPRDEATLLRLSYQLETALPWRERTPPAFSATADRVGG
;
A
#
# COMPACT_ATOMS: atom_id res chain seq x y z
N MET A 1 -0.04 3.54 -9.68
CA MET A 1 -0.76 3.05 -10.87
C MET A 1 -1.89 2.10 -10.47
N LEU A 2 -2.97 2.01 -11.25
CA LEU A 2 -4.06 1.06 -11.04
C LEU A 2 -4.28 0.29 -12.34
N THR A 3 -4.30 -1.04 -12.25
CA THR A 3 -4.47 -1.95 -13.39
C THR A 3 -5.41 -3.09 -13.03
N ARG A 4 -5.85 -3.85 -14.02
CA ARG A 4 -6.76 -4.99 -13.83
C ARG A 4 -6.03 -6.31 -13.62
N THR A 5 -4.85 -6.45 -14.20
CA THR A 5 -4.03 -7.66 -14.16
C THR A 5 -2.61 -7.36 -13.73
N VAL A 6 -1.90 -8.36 -13.22
CA VAL A 6 -0.48 -8.22 -12.89
C VAL A 6 0.35 -7.94 -14.14
N ARG A 7 -0.03 -8.52 -15.28
CA ARG A 7 0.63 -8.26 -16.58
C ARG A 7 0.54 -6.78 -16.97
N ASP A 8 -0.62 -6.16 -16.83
CA ASP A 8 -0.78 -4.72 -17.12
C ASP A 8 0.05 -3.86 -16.13
N THR A 9 0.15 -4.29 -14.87
CA THR A 9 1.02 -3.63 -13.88
C THR A 9 2.48 -3.68 -14.32
N ALA A 10 2.98 -4.84 -14.72
CA ALA A 10 4.35 -5.03 -15.18
C ALA A 10 4.65 -4.17 -16.43
N ALA A 11 3.76 -4.21 -17.42
CA ALA A 11 3.91 -3.43 -18.64
C ALA A 11 3.91 -1.92 -18.38
N LEU A 12 3.01 -1.45 -17.50
CA LEU A 12 2.96 -0.03 -17.16
C LEU A 12 4.19 0.42 -16.35
N LEU A 13 4.66 -0.42 -15.42
CA LEU A 13 5.89 -0.15 -14.67
C LEU A 13 7.10 -0.04 -15.59
N ASP A 14 7.21 -0.94 -16.58
CA ASP A 14 8.28 -0.94 -17.57
C ASP A 14 8.31 0.38 -18.38
N VAL A 15 7.15 0.85 -18.84
CA VAL A 15 7.02 2.14 -19.51
C VAL A 15 7.41 3.31 -18.60
N MET A 16 6.96 3.30 -17.34
CA MET A 16 7.21 4.38 -16.39
C MET A 16 8.68 4.46 -15.97
N THR A 17 9.38 3.34 -15.91
CA THR A 17 10.81 3.28 -15.55
C THR A 17 11.73 3.46 -16.76
N GLY A 18 11.20 3.44 -17.98
CA GLY A 18 11.97 3.52 -19.21
C GLY A 18 12.76 2.24 -19.52
N SER A 19 12.43 1.13 -18.87
CA SER A 19 13.15 -0.15 -19.01
C SER A 19 12.74 -0.96 -20.25
N LEU A 20 11.90 -0.44 -21.11
CA LEU A 20 11.28 -0.98 -22.34
C LEU A 20 11.67 -2.45 -22.67
N GLY A 21 10.87 -3.39 -22.21
CA GLY A 21 11.09 -4.83 -22.43
C GLY A 21 11.97 -5.52 -21.39
N GLY A 22 12.33 -4.83 -20.30
CA GLY A 22 13.18 -5.37 -19.24
C GLY A 22 12.45 -6.11 -18.12
N LEU A 23 11.14 -5.93 -18.00
CA LEU A 23 10.29 -6.64 -17.05
C LEU A 23 9.52 -7.79 -17.73
N ASP A 24 10.20 -8.57 -18.55
CA ASP A 24 9.70 -9.91 -18.91
C ASP A 24 9.76 -10.76 -17.65
N VAL A 25 8.71 -10.62 -16.83
CA VAL A 25 8.64 -11.29 -15.51
C VAL A 25 8.20 -12.72 -15.78
N PRO A 26 9.08 -13.71 -15.60
CA PRO A 26 8.70 -15.11 -15.74
C PRO A 26 7.54 -15.41 -14.79
N GLU A 27 6.56 -16.16 -15.25
CA GLU A 27 5.40 -16.58 -14.46
C GLU A 27 5.80 -17.48 -13.27
N GLN A 28 7.04 -17.96 -13.23
CA GLN A 28 7.56 -18.81 -12.16
C GLN A 28 8.62 -18.07 -11.34
N ALA A 29 8.53 -18.23 -10.02
CA ALA A 29 9.59 -17.79 -9.11
C ALA A 29 10.83 -18.68 -9.24
N ASP A 30 12.02 -18.08 -9.04
CA ASP A 30 13.32 -18.80 -9.10
C ASP A 30 13.54 -19.73 -7.88
N GLY A 31 12.49 -20.16 -7.18
CA GLY A 31 12.53 -21.02 -6.02
C GLY A 31 11.65 -20.53 -4.86
N PRO A 32 11.69 -21.24 -3.72
CA PRO A 32 10.91 -20.87 -2.55
C PRO A 32 11.42 -19.56 -1.93
N LEU A 33 10.49 -18.63 -1.68
CA LEU A 33 10.75 -17.36 -0.98
C LEU A 33 10.54 -17.54 0.53
N ARG A 34 11.24 -16.71 1.32
CA ARG A 34 10.95 -16.51 2.75
C ARG A 34 9.98 -15.36 2.91
N ILE A 35 8.77 -15.66 3.35
CA ILE A 35 7.65 -14.74 3.42
C ILE A 35 7.23 -14.55 4.87
N ALA A 36 7.20 -13.30 5.32
CA ALA A 36 6.60 -12.92 6.59
C ALA A 36 5.13 -12.57 6.38
N VAL A 37 4.26 -12.96 7.30
CA VAL A 37 2.86 -12.50 7.35
C VAL A 37 2.67 -11.72 8.64
N THR A 38 2.10 -10.53 8.55
CA THR A 38 1.74 -9.73 9.71
C THR A 38 0.30 -9.25 9.66
N THR A 39 -0.35 -9.32 10.82
CA THR A 39 -1.67 -8.73 11.08
C THR A 39 -1.60 -7.63 12.13
N THR A 40 -0.39 -7.30 12.61
CA THR A 40 -0.15 -6.20 13.54
C THR A 40 0.02 -4.90 12.77
N PRO A 41 -0.90 -3.93 12.87
CA PRO A 41 -0.81 -2.70 12.11
C PRO A 41 0.28 -1.76 12.63
N PRO A 42 0.87 -0.89 11.79
CA PRO A 42 1.80 0.14 12.22
C PRO A 42 1.15 1.17 13.14
N MET A 43 -0.15 1.36 13.03
CA MET A 43 -0.97 2.21 13.92
C MET A 43 -2.43 1.76 13.88
N GLY A 44 -3.19 2.17 14.91
CA GLY A 44 -4.61 1.85 15.02
C GLY A 44 -4.89 0.37 15.29
N VAL A 45 -6.06 -0.08 14.88
CA VAL A 45 -6.53 -1.46 15.03
C VAL A 45 -7.01 -2.01 13.68
N ILE A 46 -7.02 -3.32 13.54
CA ILE A 46 -7.53 -3.96 12.34
C ILE A 46 -8.84 -4.70 12.64
N GLN A 47 -9.69 -4.82 11.65
CA GLN A 47 -10.86 -5.69 11.71
C GLN A 47 -10.44 -7.16 11.62
N PRO A 48 -11.11 -8.07 12.36
CA PRO A 48 -10.76 -9.50 12.33
C PRO A 48 -10.75 -10.11 10.93
N GLU A 49 -11.70 -9.73 10.07
CA GLU A 49 -11.78 -10.25 8.70
C GLU A 49 -10.61 -9.83 7.81
N THR A 50 -10.06 -8.61 7.99
CA THR A 50 -8.88 -8.16 7.22
C THR A 50 -7.60 -8.87 7.70
N GLY A 51 -7.48 -9.14 8.99
CA GLY A 51 -6.39 -9.97 9.53
C GLY A 51 -6.46 -11.40 9.02
N ALA A 52 -7.62 -12.03 9.12
CA ALA A 52 -7.84 -13.40 8.61
C ALA A 52 -7.57 -13.52 7.10
N ALA A 53 -7.87 -12.47 6.33
CA ALA A 53 -7.57 -12.42 4.90
C ALA A 53 -6.05 -12.51 4.61
N ALA A 54 -5.22 -11.81 5.37
CA ALA A 54 -3.77 -11.90 5.22
C ALA A 54 -3.22 -13.28 5.61
N GLU A 55 -3.74 -13.88 6.68
CA GLU A 55 -3.39 -15.24 7.11
C GLU A 55 -3.79 -16.28 6.07
N GLN A 56 -4.98 -16.15 5.47
CA GLN A 56 -5.44 -17.02 4.38
C GLN A 56 -4.50 -16.95 3.17
N VAL A 57 -4.08 -15.76 2.77
CA VAL A 57 -3.10 -15.60 1.66
C VAL A 57 -1.75 -16.20 2.04
N GLY A 58 -1.32 -16.08 3.30
CA GLY A 58 -0.14 -16.77 3.82
C GLY A 58 -0.23 -18.30 3.66
N ALA A 59 -1.38 -18.89 3.98
CA ALA A 59 -1.61 -20.33 3.79
C ALA A 59 -1.57 -20.74 2.31
N VAL A 60 -2.13 -19.92 1.40
CA VAL A 60 -2.02 -20.16 -0.05
C VAL A 60 -0.57 -20.13 -0.50
N LEU A 61 0.22 -19.14 -0.07
CA LEU A 61 1.65 -19.04 -0.41
C LEU A 61 2.46 -20.24 0.12
N SER A 62 2.14 -20.72 1.32
CA SER A 62 2.74 -21.95 1.85
C SER A 62 2.40 -23.17 0.98
N SER A 63 1.15 -23.29 0.49
CA SER A 63 0.74 -24.37 -0.41
C SER A 63 1.40 -24.29 -1.80
N LEU A 64 1.85 -23.09 -2.20
CA LEU A 64 2.62 -22.85 -3.42
C LEU A 64 4.13 -23.17 -3.24
N GLY A 65 4.55 -23.61 -2.05
CA GLY A 65 5.92 -24.06 -1.78
C GLY A 65 6.83 -23.00 -1.18
N HIS A 66 6.32 -21.85 -0.77
CA HIS A 66 7.11 -20.83 -0.09
C HIS A 66 7.24 -21.11 1.42
N HIS A 67 8.30 -20.57 2.04
CA HIS A 67 8.51 -20.62 3.48
C HIS A 67 7.80 -19.44 4.14
N VAL A 68 6.65 -19.71 4.78
CA VAL A 68 5.78 -18.68 5.34
C VAL A 68 5.77 -18.77 6.87
N GLU A 69 6.02 -17.65 7.54
CA GLU A 69 5.95 -17.57 9.01
C GLU A 69 5.33 -16.23 9.45
N ALA A 70 4.75 -16.23 10.65
CA ALA A 70 4.25 -15.00 11.26
C ALA A 70 5.41 -14.16 11.78
N ALA A 71 5.60 -12.96 11.24
CA ALA A 71 6.61 -12.02 11.70
C ALA A 71 6.21 -10.59 11.37
N THR A 72 6.53 -9.67 12.29
CA THR A 72 6.19 -8.24 12.17
C THR A 72 7.46 -7.41 12.21
N PRO A 73 7.66 -6.47 11.26
CA PRO A 73 8.74 -5.50 11.35
C PRO A 73 8.60 -4.60 12.57
N ASP A 74 9.69 -4.00 13.02
CA ASP A 74 9.61 -2.92 14.01
C ASP A 74 9.04 -1.65 13.34
N TRP A 75 7.71 -1.52 13.42
CA TRP A 75 7.01 -0.36 12.89
C TRP A 75 7.49 0.95 13.53
N ASN A 76 7.89 0.94 14.80
CA ASN A 76 8.34 2.15 15.48
C ASN A 76 9.61 2.71 14.85
N ALA A 77 10.46 1.84 14.28
CA ALA A 77 11.68 2.25 13.61
C ALA A 77 11.42 3.24 12.45
N ILE A 78 10.30 3.10 11.75
CA ILE A 78 9.95 3.95 10.61
C ILE A 78 8.85 4.96 10.94
N MET A 79 7.86 4.57 11.75
CA MET A 79 6.72 5.43 12.08
C MET A 79 7.09 6.61 12.98
N ALA A 80 8.17 6.50 13.78
CA ALA A 80 8.69 7.64 14.53
C ALA A 80 9.13 8.81 13.62
N ALA A 81 9.55 8.53 12.40
CA ALA A 81 9.89 9.54 11.40
C ALA A 81 8.67 10.07 10.63
N ALA A 82 7.51 9.41 10.76
CA ALA A 82 6.26 9.86 10.16
C ALA A 82 5.63 11.07 10.89
N VAL A 83 6.09 11.34 12.12
CA VAL A 83 5.67 12.53 12.91
C VAL A 83 6.43 13.75 12.38
N GLY A 84 6.06 14.20 11.22
CA GLY A 84 6.65 15.35 10.54
C GLY A 84 5.78 15.74 9.36
N PRO A 85 6.21 16.68 8.54
CA PRO A 85 5.48 17.05 7.33
C PRO A 85 5.50 15.88 6.35
N MET A 86 4.57 14.96 6.59
CA MET A 86 4.41 13.77 5.78
C MET A 86 4.11 14.09 4.33
N GLU A 87 4.86 13.46 3.42
CA GLU A 87 4.46 13.09 2.04
C GLU A 87 3.94 14.20 1.12
N VAL A 88 3.63 15.37 1.63
CA VAL A 88 2.90 16.40 0.91
C VAL A 88 3.69 17.69 0.62
N PRO A 89 5.00 17.82 0.90
CA PRO A 89 5.73 19.00 0.42
C PRO A 89 5.58 19.15 -1.10
N GLY A 90 5.49 18.01 -1.83
CA GLY A 90 5.20 17.99 -3.25
C GLY A 90 3.82 18.53 -3.60
N ALA A 91 2.79 18.21 -2.83
CA ALA A 91 1.44 18.72 -3.08
C ALA A 91 1.32 20.24 -2.78
N ALA A 92 1.96 20.71 -1.71
CA ALA A 92 2.02 22.15 -1.42
C ALA A 92 2.78 22.92 -2.51
N GLY A 93 3.81 22.32 -3.12
CA GLY A 93 4.54 22.90 -4.24
C GLY A 93 3.80 22.87 -5.58
N LEU A 94 2.75 22.06 -5.71
CA LEU A 94 1.93 21.96 -6.91
C LEU A 94 0.77 22.97 -6.95
N VAL A 95 0.41 23.56 -5.80
CA VAL A 95 -0.67 24.55 -5.69
C VAL A 95 -0.05 25.93 -5.48
N ASP A 96 -0.35 26.87 -6.38
CA ASP A 96 0.03 28.27 -6.20
C ASP A 96 -0.58 28.80 -4.89
N PRO A 97 0.19 29.46 -4.00
CA PRO A 97 -0.34 30.00 -2.75
C PRO A 97 -1.57 30.89 -2.91
N SER A 98 -1.68 31.62 -4.02
CA SER A 98 -2.87 32.41 -4.34
C SER A 98 -4.14 31.58 -4.57
N GLN A 99 -3.98 30.29 -4.84
CA GLN A 99 -5.04 29.31 -5.10
C GLN A 99 -5.38 28.44 -3.90
N PHE A 100 -4.74 28.61 -2.74
CA PHE A 100 -5.03 27.81 -1.54
C PHE A 100 -6.50 27.94 -1.10
N HIS A 101 -7.16 29.04 -1.43
CA HIS A 101 -8.59 29.23 -1.18
C HIS A 101 -9.48 28.25 -1.97
N LEU A 102 -9.00 27.66 -3.07
CA LEU A 102 -9.70 26.64 -3.87
C LEU A 102 -9.56 25.23 -3.29
N VAL A 103 -8.59 25.03 -2.40
CA VAL A 103 -8.42 23.74 -1.70
C VAL A 103 -9.58 23.57 -0.72
N GLU A 104 -10.06 22.34 -0.58
CA GLU A 104 -11.08 21.98 0.40
C GLU A 104 -10.73 22.50 1.79
N PRO A 105 -11.68 23.14 2.52
CA PRO A 105 -11.40 23.78 3.81
C PRO A 105 -10.68 22.86 4.81
N ARG A 106 -11.02 21.56 4.86
CA ARG A 106 -10.42 20.57 5.76
C ARG A 106 -8.95 20.28 5.47
N ASN A 107 -8.49 20.51 4.23
CA ASN A 107 -7.11 20.23 3.79
C ASN A 107 -6.21 21.49 3.81
N ARG A 108 -6.80 22.69 3.87
CA ARG A 108 -6.04 23.96 3.83
C ARG A 108 -4.98 24.08 4.91
N PRO A 109 -5.27 23.82 6.21
CA PRO A 109 -4.28 23.97 7.27
C PRO A 109 -3.03 23.10 7.04
N MET A 110 -3.23 21.92 6.48
CA MET A 110 -2.12 21.02 6.14
C MET A 110 -1.25 21.60 5.03
N ILE A 111 -1.85 22.09 3.94
CA ILE A 111 -1.11 22.65 2.79
C ILE A 111 -0.40 23.95 3.20
N GLU A 112 -1.05 24.82 3.94
CA GLU A 112 -0.46 26.05 4.46
C GLU A 112 0.72 25.78 5.41
N GLY A 113 0.57 24.81 6.31
CA GLY A 113 1.64 24.38 7.20
C GLY A 113 2.85 23.83 6.44
N LEU A 114 2.62 23.05 5.39
CA LEU A 114 3.68 22.50 4.54
C LEU A 114 4.38 23.59 3.70
N ALA A 115 3.63 24.57 3.21
CA ALA A 115 4.19 25.70 2.47
C ALA A 115 5.04 26.63 3.36
N ALA A 116 4.80 26.63 4.67
CA ALA A 116 5.56 27.40 5.64
C ALA A 116 6.89 26.75 6.08
N LEU A 117 7.14 25.47 5.71
CA LEU A 117 8.38 24.77 6.06
C LEU A 117 9.60 25.41 5.43
N THR A 118 10.62 25.62 6.25
CA THR A 118 11.93 26.02 5.75
C THR A 118 12.67 24.87 5.09
N VAL A 119 13.56 25.19 4.16
CA VAL A 119 14.46 24.20 3.51
C VAL A 119 15.28 23.41 4.55
N VAL A 120 15.69 24.04 5.64
CA VAL A 120 16.46 23.39 6.71
C VAL A 120 15.62 22.38 7.47
N GLU A 121 14.39 22.70 7.80
CA GLU A 121 13.47 21.76 8.47
C GLU A 121 13.16 20.57 7.57
N HIS A 122 12.86 20.82 6.31
CA HIS A 122 12.64 19.76 5.33
C HIS A 122 13.87 18.84 5.19
N ALA A 123 15.07 19.42 5.05
CA ALA A 123 16.30 18.63 4.94
C ALA A 123 16.56 17.75 6.17
N ARG A 124 16.35 18.29 7.38
CA ARG A 124 16.45 17.51 8.62
C ARG A 124 15.47 16.36 8.66
N TRP A 125 14.23 16.61 8.27
CA TRP A 125 13.21 15.56 8.23
C TRP A 125 13.58 14.46 7.23
N VAL A 126 14.03 14.81 6.02
CA VAL A 126 14.50 13.83 5.02
C VAL A 126 15.62 12.94 5.58
N GLU A 127 16.58 13.51 6.30
CA GLU A 127 17.65 12.71 6.93
C GLU A 127 17.13 11.81 8.06
N GLN A 128 16.15 12.25 8.83
CA GLN A 128 15.49 11.41 9.85
C GLN A 128 14.77 10.22 9.20
N VAL A 129 13.99 10.45 8.13
CA VAL A 129 13.31 9.38 7.38
C VAL A 129 14.32 8.40 6.80
N ARG A 130 15.41 8.88 6.20
CA ARG A 130 16.46 8.01 5.67
C ARG A 130 17.14 7.16 6.75
N ALA A 131 17.39 7.74 7.93
CA ALA A 131 17.95 7.00 9.05
C ALA A 131 16.98 5.93 9.56
N ALA A 132 15.71 6.27 9.72
CA ALA A 132 14.63 5.37 10.11
C ALA A 132 14.45 4.23 9.10
N ALA A 133 14.45 4.55 7.81
CA ALA A 133 14.34 3.57 6.73
C ALA A 133 15.50 2.55 6.76
N ARG A 134 16.74 2.98 7.00
CA ARG A 134 17.88 2.06 7.14
C ARG A 134 17.69 1.05 8.27
N THR A 135 17.11 1.46 9.39
CA THR A 135 16.80 0.55 10.51
C THR A 135 15.65 -0.38 10.15
N PHE A 136 14.58 0.15 9.59
CA PHE A 136 13.41 -0.61 9.17
C PHE A 136 13.76 -1.70 8.13
N LEU A 137 14.62 -1.38 7.17
CA LEU A 137 15.08 -2.30 6.13
C LEU A 137 15.86 -3.51 6.66
N GLN A 138 16.32 -3.50 7.90
CA GLN A 138 17.02 -4.65 8.49
C GLN A 138 16.13 -5.89 8.56
N PHE A 139 14.80 -5.74 8.60
CA PHE A 139 13.86 -6.85 8.55
C PHE A 139 14.03 -7.71 7.28
N TRP A 140 14.37 -7.09 6.15
CA TRP A 140 14.60 -7.78 4.86
C TRP A 140 16.06 -8.15 4.60
N THR A 141 17.01 -7.45 5.22
CA THR A 141 18.42 -7.52 4.83
C THR A 141 19.33 -8.14 5.87
N ARG A 142 18.92 -8.23 7.14
CA ARG A 142 19.76 -8.72 8.23
C ARG A 142 19.68 -10.25 8.35
N GLY A 143 20.84 -10.92 8.39
CA GLY A 143 20.90 -12.37 8.46
C GLY A 143 20.26 -13.03 7.24
N ALA A 144 19.42 -14.04 7.48
CA ALA A 144 18.60 -14.66 6.45
C ALA A 144 17.27 -13.95 6.23
N GLY A 145 17.23 -12.62 6.20
CA GLY A 145 16.03 -11.79 6.16
C GLY A 145 14.90 -12.28 5.24
N TYR A 146 13.74 -11.64 5.32
CA TYR A 146 12.60 -12.01 4.49
C TYR A 146 12.74 -11.46 3.06
N ASP A 147 12.15 -12.16 2.10
CA ASP A 147 12.05 -11.69 0.71
C ASP A 147 10.84 -10.77 0.56
N VAL A 148 9.70 -11.16 1.14
CA VAL A 148 8.42 -10.45 1.04
C VAL A 148 7.74 -10.40 2.40
N LEU A 149 7.10 -9.28 2.70
CA LEU A 149 6.14 -9.12 3.77
C LEU A 149 4.73 -9.09 3.17
N VAL A 150 3.83 -9.89 3.73
CA VAL A 150 2.39 -9.93 3.43
C VAL A 150 1.63 -9.28 4.57
N SER A 151 0.73 -8.36 4.27
CA SER A 151 -0.15 -7.71 5.23
C SER A 151 -1.48 -7.34 4.58
N PRO A 152 -2.53 -6.99 5.32
CA PRO A 152 -3.62 -6.23 4.74
C PRO A 152 -3.07 -4.91 4.15
N THR A 153 -3.65 -4.40 3.07
CA THR A 153 -3.32 -3.05 2.57
C THR A 153 -3.90 -1.99 3.51
N ALA A 154 -5.15 -2.19 3.90
CA ALA A 154 -5.84 -1.41 4.93
C ALA A 154 -6.36 -2.37 5.99
N GLY A 155 -6.33 -1.96 7.26
CA GLY A 155 -6.82 -2.78 8.37
C GLY A 155 -8.35 -2.85 8.48
N VAL A 156 -9.07 -2.17 7.58
CA VAL A 156 -10.54 -2.12 7.52
C VAL A 156 -11.01 -2.36 6.10
N VAL A 157 -12.22 -2.89 5.95
CA VAL A 157 -12.91 -2.94 4.66
C VAL A 157 -13.25 -1.53 4.18
N PRO A 158 -13.55 -1.32 2.89
CA PRO A 158 -13.96 -0.02 2.38
C PRO A 158 -15.08 0.59 3.22
N PRO A 159 -14.88 1.76 3.82
CA PRO A 159 -15.89 2.39 4.66
C PRO A 159 -17.01 2.99 3.81
N PRO A 160 -18.21 3.24 4.41
CA PRO A 160 -19.26 3.96 3.71
C PRO A 160 -18.84 5.39 3.37
N LEU A 161 -19.41 5.98 2.30
CA LEU A 161 -19.08 7.34 1.85
C LEU A 161 -19.32 8.41 2.93
N THR A 162 -20.17 8.13 3.89
CA THR A 162 -20.47 9.03 5.02
C THR A 162 -19.42 8.99 6.12
N TRP A 163 -18.42 8.12 6.02
CA TRP A 163 -17.38 7.96 7.03
C TRP A 163 -16.49 9.20 7.20
N ALA A 164 -16.20 9.90 6.10
CA ALA A 164 -15.44 11.15 6.09
C ALA A 164 -16.21 12.22 5.28
N PRO A 165 -17.22 12.88 5.86
CA PRO A 165 -18.01 13.87 5.15
C PRO A 165 -17.15 15.05 4.66
N TRP A 166 -17.55 15.63 3.53
CA TRP A 166 -16.80 16.72 2.86
C TRP A 166 -16.73 18.01 3.69
N ASP A 167 -17.72 18.22 4.54
CA ASP A 167 -17.86 19.37 5.42
C ASP A 167 -17.23 19.15 6.81
N GLN A 168 -16.56 18.04 7.02
CA GLN A 168 -15.86 17.72 8.25
C GLN A 168 -14.80 18.81 8.55
N ASN A 169 -14.74 19.26 9.79
CA ASN A 169 -13.71 20.22 10.18
C ASN A 169 -12.30 19.59 10.13
N PRO A 170 -11.22 20.38 10.03
CA PRO A 170 -9.86 19.86 9.84
C PRO A 170 -9.39 18.91 10.96
N GLU A 171 -9.77 19.17 12.22
CA GLU A 171 -9.37 18.35 13.37
C GLU A 171 -10.05 16.98 13.34
N ASP A 172 -11.37 16.95 13.15
CA ASP A 172 -12.13 15.71 13.01
C ASP A 172 -11.69 14.92 11.78
N HIS A 173 -11.37 15.60 10.69
CA HIS A 173 -10.83 14.96 9.48
C HIS A 173 -9.48 14.30 9.74
N MET A 174 -8.57 14.96 10.41
CA MET A 174 -7.28 14.40 10.80
C MET A 174 -7.43 13.20 11.73
N MET A 175 -8.34 13.27 12.71
CA MET A 175 -8.63 12.15 13.62
C MET A 175 -9.25 10.96 12.88
N THR A 176 -10.16 11.21 11.93
CA THR A 176 -10.74 10.18 11.07
C THR A 176 -9.64 9.47 10.25
N PHE A 177 -8.73 10.24 9.65
CA PHE A 177 -7.61 9.70 8.89
C PHE A 177 -6.64 8.89 9.76
N ALA A 178 -6.30 9.38 10.95
CA ALA A 178 -5.43 8.69 11.90
C ALA A 178 -6.05 7.38 12.44
N ALA A 179 -7.39 7.31 12.48
CA ALA A 179 -8.10 6.09 12.86
C ALA A 179 -8.12 5.02 11.75
N PHE A 180 -7.82 5.40 10.50
CA PHE A 180 -7.78 4.47 9.38
C PHE A 180 -6.44 3.70 9.41
N PRO A 181 -6.44 2.43 9.83
CA PRO A 181 -5.21 1.66 9.90
C PRO A 181 -4.71 1.35 8.50
N SER A 182 -3.53 1.84 8.18
CA SER A 182 -2.91 1.64 6.87
C SER A 182 -1.54 0.99 7.01
N PHE A 183 -1.33 -0.10 6.29
CA PHE A 183 -0.04 -0.75 6.17
C PHE A 183 0.84 -0.16 5.07
N ALA A 184 0.32 0.75 4.25
CA ALA A 184 1.05 1.33 3.13
C ALA A 184 2.08 2.40 3.55
N GLN A 185 1.80 3.13 4.63
CA GLN A 185 2.59 4.29 5.05
C GLN A 185 4.08 3.99 5.33
N PRO A 186 4.47 2.89 6.00
CA PRO A 186 5.87 2.55 6.18
C PRO A 186 6.65 2.43 4.87
N PHE A 187 5.99 1.94 3.82
CA PHE A 187 6.61 1.73 2.50
C PHE A 187 6.69 3.01 1.69
N ASN A 188 5.76 3.93 1.85
CA ASN A 188 5.86 5.30 1.33
C ASN A 188 7.08 6.03 1.91
N LEU A 189 7.35 5.85 3.20
CA LEU A 189 8.50 6.46 3.87
C LEU A 189 9.83 5.79 3.52
N SER A 190 9.87 4.45 3.46
CA SER A 190 11.09 3.70 3.17
C SER A 190 11.45 3.65 1.68
N GLY A 191 10.48 3.90 0.79
CA GLY A 191 10.66 3.82 -0.66
C GLY A 191 10.81 2.39 -1.18
N GLN A 192 10.38 1.39 -0.40
CA GLN A 192 10.37 0.00 -0.84
C GLN A 192 9.26 -0.25 -1.86
N PRO A 193 9.46 -1.19 -2.79
CA PRO A 193 8.40 -1.63 -3.68
C PRO A 193 7.29 -2.34 -2.89
N ALA A 194 6.05 -1.99 -3.19
CA ALA A 194 4.87 -2.64 -2.65
C ALA A 194 3.76 -2.70 -3.71
N ILE A 195 2.98 -3.77 -3.67
CA ILE A 195 1.83 -3.99 -4.53
C ILE A 195 0.63 -4.43 -3.69
N SER A 196 -0.56 -3.94 -4.01
CA SER A 196 -1.80 -4.35 -3.38
C SER A 196 -2.64 -5.15 -4.38
N LEU A 197 -3.08 -6.34 -3.97
CA LEU A 197 -3.86 -7.27 -4.78
C LEU A 197 -5.21 -7.56 -4.11
N PRO A 198 -6.34 -7.61 -4.85
CA PRO A 198 -7.67 -7.89 -4.31
C PRO A 198 -7.89 -9.40 -4.20
N LEU A 199 -7.20 -10.06 -3.24
CA LEU A 199 -7.15 -11.52 -3.15
C LEU A 199 -8.30 -12.15 -2.38
N THR A 200 -8.98 -11.37 -1.54
CA THR A 200 -10.06 -11.86 -0.68
C THR A 200 -11.23 -10.88 -0.67
N TRP A 201 -12.37 -11.32 -0.13
CA TRP A 201 -13.58 -10.51 -0.02
C TRP A 201 -14.18 -10.67 1.37
N SER A 202 -14.73 -9.58 1.89
CA SER A 202 -15.50 -9.59 3.14
C SER A 202 -16.80 -10.39 3.00
N GLU A 203 -17.46 -10.71 4.12
CA GLU A 203 -18.79 -11.32 4.10
C GLU A 203 -19.83 -10.48 3.34
N ALA A 204 -19.65 -9.14 3.32
CA ALA A 204 -20.49 -8.22 2.55
C ALA A 204 -20.13 -8.16 1.05
N GLY A 205 -19.15 -8.95 0.59
CA GLY A 205 -18.69 -8.96 -0.81
C GLY A 205 -17.79 -7.77 -1.20
N LEU A 206 -17.27 -7.01 -0.23
CA LEU A 206 -16.32 -5.94 -0.47
C LEU A 206 -14.91 -6.51 -0.65
N PRO A 207 -14.10 -5.97 -1.57
CA PRO A 207 -12.73 -6.45 -1.76
C PRO A 207 -11.85 -6.09 -0.57
N ILE A 208 -11.02 -7.05 -0.14
CA ILE A 208 -9.96 -6.85 0.84
C ILE A 208 -8.63 -6.89 0.10
N GLY A 209 -7.91 -5.76 0.11
CA GLY A 209 -6.59 -5.66 -0.48
C GLY A 209 -5.53 -6.31 0.41
N ILE A 210 -4.70 -7.16 -0.19
CA ILE A 210 -3.52 -7.73 0.46
C ILE A 210 -2.29 -7.10 -0.16
N GLN A 211 -1.44 -6.55 0.69
CA GLN A 211 -0.20 -5.90 0.31
C GLN A 211 0.97 -6.88 0.36
N LEU A 212 1.77 -6.89 -0.68
CA LEU A 212 3.08 -7.52 -0.72
C LEU A 212 4.13 -6.41 -0.76
N ALA A 213 5.07 -6.43 0.17
CA ALA A 213 6.17 -5.47 0.22
C ALA A 213 7.51 -6.20 0.17
N GLY A 214 8.38 -5.78 -0.73
CA GLY A 214 9.64 -6.45 -1.06
C GLY A 214 10.88 -5.71 -0.58
N ARG A 215 12.03 -6.27 -0.95
CA ARG A 215 13.33 -5.63 -0.79
C ARG A 215 13.42 -4.40 -1.69
N PRO A 216 14.23 -3.40 -1.34
CA PRO A 216 14.45 -2.25 -2.22
C PRO A 216 14.90 -2.68 -3.61
N ARG A 217 14.26 -2.14 -4.65
CA ARG A 217 14.55 -2.42 -6.07
C ARG A 217 14.30 -3.86 -6.51
N ASP A 218 13.43 -4.59 -5.81
CA ASP A 218 13.09 -5.97 -6.14
C ASP A 218 11.61 -6.08 -6.56
N GLU A 219 11.19 -5.19 -7.46
CA GLU A 219 9.86 -5.19 -8.06
C GLU A 219 9.58 -6.50 -8.81
N ALA A 220 10.61 -7.10 -9.41
CA ALA A 220 10.50 -8.34 -10.17
C ALA A 220 10.02 -9.51 -9.29
N THR A 221 10.53 -9.64 -8.06
CA THR A 221 10.08 -10.67 -7.11
C THR A 221 8.62 -10.47 -6.73
N LEU A 222 8.20 -9.21 -6.48
CA LEU A 222 6.79 -8.91 -6.18
C LEU A 222 5.87 -9.24 -7.35
N LEU A 223 6.25 -8.89 -8.58
CA LEU A 223 5.45 -9.18 -9.77
C LEU A 223 5.32 -10.69 -10.00
N ARG A 224 6.42 -11.47 -9.88
CA ARG A 224 6.38 -12.93 -9.99
C ARG A 224 5.45 -13.57 -8.95
N LEU A 225 5.56 -13.15 -7.69
CA LEU A 225 4.70 -13.65 -6.63
C LEU A 225 3.23 -13.25 -6.86
N SER A 226 3.02 -12.04 -7.36
CA SER A 226 1.68 -11.56 -7.73
C SER A 226 1.04 -12.38 -8.85
N TYR A 227 1.80 -12.81 -9.86
CA TYR A 227 1.32 -13.73 -10.90
C TYR A 227 0.87 -15.08 -10.35
N GLN A 228 1.65 -15.65 -9.44
CA GLN A 228 1.27 -16.91 -8.79
C GLN A 228 -0.04 -16.76 -8.01
N LEU A 229 -0.18 -15.63 -7.28
CA LEU A 229 -1.40 -15.33 -6.54
C LEU A 229 -2.59 -15.02 -7.46
N GLU A 230 -2.38 -14.30 -8.58
CA GLU A 230 -3.44 -14.05 -9.58
C GLU A 230 -3.97 -15.35 -10.18
N THR A 231 -3.07 -16.35 -10.36
CA THR A 231 -3.44 -17.68 -10.85
C THR A 231 -4.17 -18.49 -9.79
N ALA A 232 -3.70 -18.46 -8.54
CA ALA A 232 -4.27 -19.26 -7.44
C ALA A 232 -5.58 -18.67 -6.91
N LEU A 233 -5.73 -17.34 -6.93
CA LEU A 233 -6.86 -16.59 -6.40
C LEU A 233 -7.34 -15.57 -7.46
N PRO A 234 -7.95 -16.00 -8.57
CA PRO A 234 -8.28 -15.11 -9.69
C PRO A 234 -9.36 -14.09 -9.31
N TRP A 235 -9.13 -12.83 -9.68
CA TRP A 235 -10.10 -11.73 -9.45
C TRP A 235 -10.57 -11.05 -10.72
N ARG A 236 -9.98 -11.34 -11.87
CA ARG A 236 -10.18 -10.61 -13.13
C ARG A 236 -11.64 -10.47 -13.53
N GLU A 237 -12.42 -11.54 -13.34
CA GLU A 237 -13.84 -11.59 -13.72
C GLU A 237 -14.78 -11.02 -12.65
N ARG A 238 -14.26 -10.65 -11.48
CA ARG A 238 -15.08 -10.05 -10.42
C ARG A 238 -15.32 -8.58 -10.70
N THR A 239 -16.60 -8.22 -10.83
CA THR A 239 -17.06 -6.84 -11.06
C THR A 239 -18.12 -6.46 -10.04
N PRO A 240 -18.25 -5.16 -9.68
CA PRO A 240 -19.35 -4.71 -8.85
C PRO A 240 -20.71 -5.06 -9.49
N PRO A 241 -21.73 -5.41 -8.69
CA PRO A 241 -23.07 -5.77 -9.21
C PRO A 241 -23.68 -4.73 -10.14
N ALA A 242 -23.45 -3.45 -9.90
CA ALA A 242 -23.91 -2.35 -10.75
C ALA A 242 -23.32 -2.39 -12.18
N PHE A 243 -22.13 -2.97 -12.36
CA PHE A 243 -21.48 -3.10 -13.67
C PHE A 243 -22.12 -4.21 -14.51
N SER A 244 -22.51 -5.30 -13.88
CA SER A 244 -23.19 -6.42 -14.54
C SER A 244 -24.59 -6.03 -15.04
N ALA A 245 -25.32 -5.21 -14.27
CA ALA A 245 -26.64 -4.71 -14.64
C ALA A 245 -26.63 -3.73 -15.82
N THR A 246 -25.50 -3.14 -16.17
CA THR A 246 -25.38 -2.18 -17.30
C THR A 246 -25.03 -2.91 -18.61
N ALA A 247 -24.33 -4.03 -18.54
CA ALA A 247 -24.00 -4.84 -19.71
C ALA A 247 -25.27 -5.42 -20.37
N ASP A 248 -26.27 -5.82 -19.59
CA ASP A 248 -27.55 -6.35 -20.09
C ASP A 248 -28.46 -5.27 -20.71
N ARG A 249 -28.20 -3.97 -20.48
CA ARG A 249 -28.98 -2.86 -21.03
C ARG A 249 -28.44 -2.31 -22.37
N VAL A 250 -27.22 -2.65 -22.74
CA VAL A 250 -26.56 -2.16 -23.98
C VAL A 250 -26.62 -3.21 -25.11
N GLY A 251 -27.10 -4.42 -24.82
CA GLY A 251 -27.22 -5.53 -25.77
C GLY A 251 -28.66 -5.84 -26.23
N GLY A 252 -29.60 -4.91 -25.98
CA GLY A 252 -31.01 -5.05 -26.41
C GLY A 252 -31.39 -4.04 -27.50
#